data_a3e11f544dd80e5c6e63e0b6b4e58aca
#
_entry.id   a3e11f544dd80e5c6e63e0b6b4e58aca
#
_cell.length_a   1.000
_cell.length_b   1.000
_cell.length_c   1.000
_cell.angle_alpha   90.00
_cell.angle_beta   90.00
_cell.angle_gamma   90.00
#
_symmetry.space_group_name_H-M   'P 1'
#
loop_
_entity.id
_entity.type
_entity.pdbx_description
1 polymer ?
#
loop_
_entity_poly.entity_id
_entity_poly.type
_entity_poly.pdbx_seq_one_letter_code
_entity_poly.pdbx_strand_id
1 'polypeptide(L)'
;ELEITDAIQDLIDHGLTVNPHIVAGWWKDTGKLEDLLEANRLILETFTEQIEGDVDEKSSIEGKVVIEPGAIIRNSVVRGPAVIGNKARIEQAYIGPFTAIMNDVQIQGSEIEHSIVLEGAVITDVASRIVDSLIGKNVRIYRQPMKPSAYRFMLGDNSEVGIRW
;
A
#
# COMPACT_ATOMS: atom_id res chain seq x y z
N GLU A 1 12.21 30.13 -0.08
CA GLU A 1 11.75 28.94 0.65
C GLU A 1 12.81 28.65 1.70
N LEU A 2 12.42 28.50 2.98
CA LEU A 2 13.37 28.18 4.06
C LEU A 2 13.60 26.67 4.03
N GLU A 3 14.86 26.29 3.85
CA GLU A 3 15.27 24.88 3.86
C GLU A 3 15.85 24.48 5.23
N ILE A 4 15.82 23.20 5.56
CA ILE A 4 16.40 22.67 6.82
C ILE A 4 17.90 22.96 6.90
N THR A 5 18.58 23.05 5.76
CA THR A 5 19.99 23.42 5.65
C THR A 5 20.27 24.83 6.13
N ASP A 6 19.35 25.77 5.90
CA ASP A 6 19.48 27.16 6.40
C ASP A 6 19.39 27.21 7.92
N ALA A 7 18.49 26.41 8.51
CA ALA A 7 18.38 26.29 9.97
C ALA A 7 19.63 25.65 10.60
N ILE A 8 20.23 24.66 9.97
CA ILE A 8 21.49 24.04 10.41
C ILE A 8 22.63 25.06 10.34
N GLN A 9 22.71 25.84 9.27
CA GLN A 9 23.72 26.88 9.12
C GLN A 9 23.57 27.96 10.20
N ASP A 10 22.35 28.40 10.49
CA ASP A 10 22.06 29.38 11.55
C ASP A 10 22.52 28.88 12.94
N LEU A 11 22.27 27.61 13.25
CA LEU A 11 22.78 27.00 14.49
C LEU A 11 24.30 27.05 14.57
N ILE A 12 25.02 26.75 13.50
CA ILE A 12 26.49 26.79 13.44
C ILE A 12 26.97 28.22 13.60
N ASP A 13 26.37 29.20 12.94
CA ASP A 13 26.73 30.61 12.99
C ASP A 13 26.54 31.22 14.40
N HIS A 14 25.57 30.68 15.14
CA HIS A 14 25.37 31.03 16.55
C HIS A 14 26.25 30.24 17.54
N GLY A 15 27.23 29.49 17.05
CA GLY A 15 28.21 28.76 17.88
C GLY A 15 27.65 27.50 18.56
N LEU A 16 26.48 27.01 18.10
CA LEU A 16 25.89 25.76 18.58
C LEU A 16 26.55 24.56 17.91
N THR A 17 26.65 23.45 18.64
CA THR A 17 27.26 22.24 18.09
C THR A 17 26.23 21.42 17.29
N VAL A 18 26.53 21.17 16.02
CA VAL A 18 25.78 20.27 15.19
C VAL A 18 26.60 19.00 14.93
N ASN A 19 26.10 17.86 15.37
CA ASN A 19 26.78 16.58 15.21
C ASN A 19 26.18 15.80 14.01
N PRO A 20 26.98 15.49 12.98
CA PRO A 20 26.54 14.65 11.90
C PRO A 20 26.41 13.20 12.36
N HIS A 21 25.40 12.49 11.87
CA HIS A 21 25.27 11.05 12.03
C HIS A 21 25.31 10.36 10.68
N ILE A 22 26.26 9.44 10.52
CA ILE A 22 26.39 8.66 9.29
C ILE A 22 25.44 7.48 9.36
N VAL A 23 24.44 7.44 8.48
CA VAL A 23 23.52 6.31 8.34
C VAL A 23 24.22 5.21 7.53
N ALA A 24 24.38 4.03 8.14
CA ALA A 24 24.88 2.85 7.46
C ALA A 24 23.69 2.06 6.87
N GLY A 25 23.80 1.64 5.62
CA GLY A 25 22.74 0.90 4.91
C GLY A 25 22.11 1.72 3.79
N TRP A 26 20.92 1.30 3.37
CA TRP A 26 20.17 2.04 2.36
C TRP A 26 19.39 3.20 2.99
N TRP A 27 19.30 4.28 2.25
CA TRP A 27 18.50 5.44 2.59
C TRP A 27 17.66 5.84 1.36
N LYS A 28 16.40 6.14 1.55
CA LYS A 28 15.50 6.57 0.47
C LYS A 28 14.72 7.80 0.93
N ASP A 29 14.78 8.84 0.13
CA ASP A 29 13.88 9.98 0.26
C ASP A 29 12.48 9.57 -0.20
N THR A 30 11.46 9.88 0.60
CA THR A 30 10.06 9.56 0.33
C THR A 30 9.22 10.83 0.12
N GLY A 31 9.80 11.82 -0.53
CA GLY A 31 9.16 13.11 -0.80
C GLY A 31 8.02 13.05 -1.81
N LYS A 32 7.93 11.98 -2.61
CA LYS A 32 6.86 11.76 -3.59
C LYS A 32 6.12 10.45 -3.32
N LEU A 33 4.91 10.33 -3.86
CA LEU A 33 4.09 9.11 -3.70
C LEU A 33 4.76 7.88 -4.34
N GLU A 34 5.40 8.03 -5.49
CA GLU A 34 6.14 6.96 -6.16
C GLU A 34 7.30 6.45 -5.28
N ASP A 35 7.95 7.33 -4.52
CA ASP A 35 9.02 6.95 -3.61
C ASP A 35 8.53 6.07 -2.47
N LEU A 36 7.26 6.25 -2.03
CA LEU A 36 6.64 5.38 -1.03
C LEU A 36 6.41 3.96 -1.56
N LEU A 37 6.00 3.79 -2.82
CA LEU A 37 5.85 2.48 -3.44
C LEU A 37 7.19 1.77 -3.60
N GLU A 38 8.23 2.50 -3.99
CA GLU A 38 9.58 1.94 -4.08
C GLU A 38 10.14 1.56 -2.69
N ALA A 39 9.93 2.38 -1.67
CA ALA A 39 10.31 2.06 -0.30
C ALA A 39 9.56 0.81 0.21
N ASN A 40 8.26 0.70 -0.08
CA ASN A 40 7.46 -0.48 0.22
C ASN A 40 8.03 -1.74 -0.45
N ARG A 41 8.39 -1.65 -1.74
CA ARG A 41 9.03 -2.73 -2.48
C ARG A 41 10.28 -3.23 -1.77
N LEU A 42 11.21 -2.32 -1.42
CA LEU A 42 12.47 -2.64 -0.75
C LEU A 42 12.24 -3.31 0.61
N ILE A 43 11.25 -2.82 1.38
CA ILE A 43 10.92 -3.40 2.69
C ILE A 43 10.33 -4.81 2.53
N LEU A 44 9.37 -5.00 1.63
CA LEU A 44 8.72 -6.29 1.41
C LEU A 44 9.71 -7.37 0.93
N GLU A 45 10.75 -7.00 0.18
CA GLU A 45 11.82 -7.94 -0.23
C GLU A 45 12.61 -8.51 0.96
N THR A 46 12.66 -7.79 2.10
CA THR A 46 13.36 -8.25 3.31
C THR A 46 12.54 -9.24 4.13
N PHE A 47 11.22 -9.36 3.87
CA PHE A 47 10.35 -10.23 4.65
C PHE A 47 10.64 -11.71 4.40
N THR A 48 10.39 -12.51 5.42
CA THR A 48 10.31 -13.96 5.32
C THR A 48 8.86 -14.39 5.39
N GLU A 49 8.52 -15.50 4.75
CA GLU A 49 7.17 -16.04 4.78
C GLU A 49 6.71 -16.31 6.22
N GLN A 50 5.50 -15.85 6.54
CA GLN A 50 4.86 -16.06 7.85
C GLN A 50 3.35 -16.05 7.68
N ILE A 51 2.68 -17.16 7.97
CA ILE A 51 1.24 -17.31 7.80
C ILE A 51 0.61 -17.58 9.17
N GLU A 52 0.00 -16.55 9.76
CA GLU A 52 -0.70 -16.62 11.05
C GLU A 52 -2.21 -16.36 10.93
N GLY A 53 -2.67 -16.01 9.75
CA GLY A 53 -4.08 -15.81 9.43
C GLY A 53 -4.79 -17.11 9.03
N ASP A 54 -6.09 -17.00 8.82
CA ASP A 54 -6.96 -18.09 8.41
C ASP A 54 -7.12 -18.11 6.88
N VAL A 55 -6.52 -19.12 6.23
CA VAL A 55 -6.52 -19.29 4.77
C VAL A 55 -7.29 -20.55 4.41
N ASP A 56 -8.29 -20.45 3.53
CA ASP A 56 -9.08 -21.61 3.10
C ASP A 56 -8.34 -22.47 2.04
N GLU A 57 -8.86 -23.68 1.82
CA GLU A 57 -8.30 -24.65 0.85
C GLU A 57 -8.42 -24.21 -0.62
N LYS A 58 -9.26 -23.22 -0.91
CA LYS A 58 -9.47 -22.70 -2.27
C LYS A 58 -8.53 -21.53 -2.60
N SER A 59 -7.79 -21.08 -1.63
CA SER A 59 -6.83 -20.00 -1.79
C SER A 59 -5.42 -20.53 -2.07
N SER A 60 -4.65 -19.77 -2.85
CA SER A 60 -3.25 -20.05 -3.14
C SER A 60 -2.38 -18.93 -2.61
N ILE A 61 -1.36 -19.31 -1.83
CA ILE A 61 -0.35 -18.38 -1.31
C ILE A 61 0.99 -18.76 -1.94
N GLU A 62 1.62 -17.83 -2.63
CA GLU A 62 2.83 -18.07 -3.40
C GLU A 62 3.92 -17.03 -3.09
N GLY A 63 5.14 -17.49 -2.83
CA GLY A 63 6.30 -16.62 -2.58
C GLY A 63 6.34 -16.05 -1.15
N LYS A 64 7.08 -14.97 -0.95
CA LYS A 64 7.27 -14.33 0.36
C LYS A 64 6.02 -13.56 0.78
N VAL A 65 5.12 -14.20 1.48
CA VAL A 65 3.88 -13.57 1.98
C VAL A 65 3.87 -13.59 3.51
N VAL A 66 3.57 -12.44 4.10
CA VAL A 66 3.26 -12.31 5.52
C VAL A 66 1.76 -12.14 5.67
N ILE A 67 1.12 -13.02 6.44
CA ILE A 67 -0.31 -12.94 6.79
C ILE A 67 -0.40 -12.85 8.30
N GLU A 68 -0.83 -11.70 8.80
CA GLU A 68 -0.88 -11.42 10.23
C GLU A 68 -2.08 -12.10 10.91
N PRO A 69 -2.03 -12.23 12.26
CA PRO A 69 -3.10 -12.85 13.05
C PRO A 69 -4.47 -12.19 12.79
N GLY A 70 -5.50 -13.03 12.71
CA GLY A 70 -6.88 -12.58 12.50
C GLY A 70 -7.21 -12.16 11.07
N ALA A 71 -6.25 -12.13 10.14
CA ALA A 71 -6.53 -11.99 8.72
C ALA A 71 -7.27 -13.21 8.19
N ILE A 72 -8.20 -13.01 7.27
CA ILE A 72 -9.05 -14.05 6.66
C ILE A 72 -8.92 -13.98 5.15
N ILE A 73 -8.51 -15.09 4.52
CA ILE A 73 -8.36 -15.20 3.07
C ILE A 73 -9.26 -16.32 2.56
N ARG A 74 -10.13 -16.03 1.60
CA ARG A 74 -11.11 -16.94 1.04
C ARG A 74 -11.13 -16.90 -0.48
N ASN A 75 -11.01 -18.06 -1.11
CA ASN A 75 -11.09 -18.22 -2.58
C ASN A 75 -10.27 -17.16 -3.33
N SER A 76 -9.04 -16.95 -2.91
CA SER A 76 -8.18 -15.85 -3.36
C SER A 76 -6.77 -16.33 -3.69
N VAL A 77 -6.06 -15.55 -4.48
CA VAL A 77 -4.65 -15.78 -4.78
C VAL A 77 -3.82 -14.63 -4.24
N VAL A 78 -2.80 -14.95 -3.44
CA VAL A 78 -1.84 -13.97 -2.93
C VAL A 78 -0.45 -14.34 -3.41
N ARG A 79 0.20 -13.45 -4.14
CA ARG A 79 1.57 -13.60 -4.61
C ARG A 79 2.49 -12.57 -3.96
N GLY A 80 3.51 -13.08 -3.31
CA GLY A 80 4.54 -12.25 -2.66
C GLY A 80 5.61 -11.71 -3.62
N PRO A 81 6.40 -10.75 -3.15
CA PRO A 81 6.41 -10.21 -1.78
C PRO A 81 5.16 -9.43 -1.44
N ALA A 82 4.46 -9.79 -0.36
CA ALA A 82 3.24 -9.12 0.07
C ALA A 82 3.02 -9.24 1.58
N VAL A 83 2.30 -8.29 2.15
CA VAL A 83 1.85 -8.35 3.55
C VAL A 83 0.33 -8.14 3.63
N ILE A 84 -0.32 -8.97 4.42
CA ILE A 84 -1.74 -8.89 4.75
C ILE A 84 -1.86 -8.65 6.25
N GLY A 85 -2.30 -7.45 6.62
CA GLY A 85 -2.36 -6.98 8.00
C GLY A 85 -3.45 -7.64 8.83
N ASN A 86 -3.37 -7.38 10.13
CA ASN A 86 -4.27 -7.94 11.14
C ASN A 86 -5.75 -7.68 10.81
N LYS A 87 -6.60 -8.70 10.95
CA LYS A 87 -8.05 -8.65 10.67
C LYS A 87 -8.44 -8.24 9.24
N ALA A 88 -7.50 -8.17 8.30
CA ALA A 88 -7.84 -7.94 6.91
C ALA A 88 -8.69 -9.10 6.36
N ARG A 89 -9.62 -8.81 5.46
CA ARG A 89 -10.49 -9.78 4.79
C ARG A 89 -10.28 -9.71 3.29
N ILE A 90 -9.82 -10.82 2.71
CA ILE A 90 -9.54 -10.94 1.28
C ILE A 90 -10.42 -12.06 0.73
N GLU A 91 -11.38 -11.73 -0.12
CA GLU A 91 -12.36 -12.67 -0.64
C GLU A 91 -12.48 -12.56 -2.17
N GLN A 92 -12.39 -13.70 -2.88
CA GLN A 92 -12.51 -13.75 -4.34
C GLN A 92 -11.61 -12.72 -5.04
N ALA A 93 -10.37 -12.59 -4.56
CA ALA A 93 -9.47 -11.52 -4.94
C ALA A 93 -8.09 -12.04 -5.39
N TYR A 94 -7.37 -11.18 -6.10
CA TYR A 94 -5.96 -11.37 -6.40
C TYR A 94 -5.14 -10.25 -5.75
N ILE A 95 -4.17 -10.65 -4.92
CA ILE A 95 -3.17 -9.73 -4.36
C ILE A 95 -1.82 -10.09 -4.99
N GLY A 96 -1.31 -9.20 -5.82
CA GLY A 96 -0.05 -9.37 -6.53
C GLY A 96 1.17 -8.91 -5.75
N PRO A 97 2.37 -9.12 -6.32
CA PRO A 97 3.63 -8.77 -5.68
C PRO A 97 3.75 -7.28 -5.29
N PHE A 98 4.58 -7.02 -4.28
CA PHE A 98 4.88 -5.69 -3.75
C PHE A 98 3.66 -4.93 -3.22
N THR A 99 2.67 -5.68 -2.73
CA THR A 99 1.44 -5.13 -2.18
C THR A 99 1.44 -5.20 -0.66
N ALA A 100 1.18 -4.06 -0.01
CA ALA A 100 0.97 -3.96 1.43
C ALA A 100 -0.49 -3.66 1.74
N ILE A 101 -1.17 -4.60 2.36
CA ILE A 101 -2.53 -4.47 2.87
C ILE A 101 -2.46 -4.29 4.38
N MET A 102 -2.91 -3.14 4.89
CA MET A 102 -2.86 -2.83 6.31
C MET A 102 -4.05 -3.44 7.08
N ASN A 103 -4.12 -3.14 8.38
CA ASN A 103 -5.11 -3.73 9.28
C ASN A 103 -6.55 -3.37 8.90
N ASP A 104 -7.49 -4.27 9.19
CA ASP A 104 -8.93 -4.09 9.01
C ASP A 104 -9.37 -3.76 7.57
N VAL A 105 -8.50 -3.94 6.57
CA VAL A 105 -8.83 -3.75 5.15
C VAL A 105 -9.74 -4.87 4.65
N GLN A 106 -10.69 -4.53 3.78
CA GLN A 106 -11.57 -5.50 3.13
C GLN A 106 -11.42 -5.39 1.63
N ILE A 107 -11.08 -6.50 0.97
CA ILE A 107 -10.99 -6.60 -0.50
C ILE A 107 -11.84 -7.77 -0.96
N GLN A 108 -12.83 -7.49 -1.82
CA GLN A 108 -13.71 -8.49 -2.38
C GLN A 108 -13.83 -8.33 -3.90
N GLY A 109 -13.77 -9.43 -4.66
CA GLY A 109 -14.01 -9.44 -6.10
C GLY A 109 -13.10 -8.49 -6.88
N SER A 110 -11.87 -8.28 -6.44
CA SER A 110 -10.99 -7.25 -6.98
C SER A 110 -9.55 -7.74 -7.08
N GLU A 111 -8.78 -7.13 -7.97
CA GLU A 111 -7.36 -7.42 -8.13
C GLU A 111 -6.51 -6.20 -7.79
N ILE A 112 -5.42 -6.40 -7.05
CA ILE A 112 -4.50 -5.34 -6.69
C ILE A 112 -3.05 -5.82 -6.70
N GLU A 113 -2.13 -4.97 -7.16
CA GLU A 113 -0.72 -5.29 -7.29
C GLU A 113 0.12 -4.02 -7.10
N HIS A 114 1.36 -4.14 -6.59
CA HIS A 114 2.32 -3.05 -6.41
C HIS A 114 1.69 -1.80 -5.79
N SER A 115 1.00 -1.98 -4.67
CA SER A 115 0.16 -0.93 -4.07
C SER A 115 0.22 -0.98 -2.54
N ILE A 116 -0.10 0.15 -1.92
CA ILE A 116 -0.25 0.28 -0.47
C ILE A 116 -1.71 0.61 -0.17
N VAL A 117 -2.35 -0.20 0.67
CA VAL A 117 -3.74 0.00 1.12
C VAL A 117 -3.74 0.21 2.62
N LEU A 118 -4.08 1.42 3.05
CA LEU A 118 -4.06 1.80 4.47
C LEU A 118 -5.31 1.30 5.22
N GLU A 119 -5.24 1.36 6.54
CA GLU A 119 -6.17 0.75 7.48
C GLU A 119 -7.65 1.09 7.20
N GLY A 120 -8.50 0.09 7.32
CA GLY A 120 -9.95 0.22 7.22
C GLY A 120 -10.47 0.52 5.81
N ALA A 121 -9.62 0.51 4.79
CA ALA A 121 -10.09 0.68 3.41
C ALA A 121 -10.93 -0.50 2.94
N VAL A 122 -11.91 -0.24 2.08
CA VAL A 122 -12.84 -1.23 1.52
C VAL A 122 -12.83 -1.15 0.01
N ILE A 123 -12.50 -2.26 -0.67
CA ILE A 123 -12.43 -2.36 -2.14
C ILE A 123 -13.35 -3.49 -2.59
N THR A 124 -14.35 -3.20 -3.41
CA THR A 124 -15.37 -4.19 -3.78
C THR A 124 -15.69 -4.15 -5.27
N ASP A 125 -15.61 -5.32 -5.93
CA ASP A 125 -16.04 -5.55 -7.31
C ASP A 125 -15.46 -4.56 -8.34
N VAL A 126 -14.18 -4.23 -8.18
CA VAL A 126 -13.45 -3.39 -9.14
C VAL A 126 -13.03 -4.26 -10.34
N ALA A 127 -13.54 -3.94 -11.51
CA ALA A 127 -13.41 -4.79 -12.70
C ALA A 127 -11.99 -4.85 -13.27
N SER A 128 -11.22 -3.77 -13.11
CA SER A 128 -9.82 -3.71 -13.57
C SER A 128 -8.88 -3.85 -12.39
N ARG A 129 -7.70 -4.44 -12.63
CA ARG A 129 -6.65 -4.52 -11.61
C ARG A 129 -6.21 -3.13 -11.20
N ILE A 130 -6.12 -2.90 -9.89
CA ILE A 130 -5.53 -1.72 -9.29
C ILE A 130 -4.02 -1.95 -9.23
N VAL A 131 -3.24 -1.03 -9.81
CA VAL A 131 -1.77 -1.10 -9.80
C VAL A 131 -1.16 0.25 -9.43
N ASP A 132 0.07 0.24 -8.93
CA ASP A 132 0.87 1.43 -8.65
C ASP A 132 0.10 2.47 -7.81
N SER A 133 -0.65 2.00 -6.80
CA SER A 133 -1.61 2.84 -6.10
C SER A 133 -1.33 2.97 -4.61
N LEU A 134 -1.59 4.18 -4.08
CA LEU A 134 -1.64 4.44 -2.65
C LEU A 134 -3.08 4.76 -2.26
N ILE A 135 -3.68 3.89 -1.44
CA ILE A 135 -5.07 3.98 -0.99
C ILE A 135 -5.10 4.36 0.49
N GLY A 136 -5.65 5.52 0.79
CA GLY A 136 -5.69 6.09 2.13
C GLY A 136 -6.58 5.34 3.12
N LYS A 137 -6.53 5.75 4.39
CA LYS A 137 -7.35 5.16 5.46
C LYS A 137 -8.85 5.35 5.22
N ASN A 138 -9.62 4.28 5.49
CA ASN A 138 -11.08 4.27 5.38
C ASN A 138 -11.63 4.66 4.00
N VAL A 139 -10.79 4.60 2.95
CA VAL A 139 -11.23 4.82 1.57
C VAL A 139 -12.16 3.70 1.13
N ARG A 140 -13.17 4.03 0.38
CA ARG A 140 -14.10 3.06 -0.23
C ARG A 140 -14.07 3.16 -1.73
N ILE A 141 -13.68 2.06 -2.39
CA ILE A 141 -13.66 1.90 -3.84
C ILE A 141 -14.64 0.77 -4.18
N TYR A 142 -15.64 1.05 -4.99
CA TYR A 142 -16.63 0.03 -5.33
C TYR A 142 -17.23 0.29 -6.71
N ARG A 143 -17.65 -0.78 -7.35
CA ARG A 143 -18.42 -0.68 -8.60
C ARG A 143 -19.84 -0.22 -8.30
N GLN A 144 -20.27 0.86 -8.93
CA GLN A 144 -21.66 1.30 -8.85
C GLN A 144 -22.50 0.55 -9.88
N PRO A 145 -23.45 -0.29 -9.45
CA PRO A 145 -24.17 -1.19 -10.38
C PRO A 145 -25.30 -0.53 -11.16
N MET A 146 -25.69 0.70 -10.81
CA MET A 146 -26.87 1.36 -11.38
C MET A 146 -26.53 2.21 -12.60
N LYS A 147 -27.47 2.24 -13.58
CA LYS A 147 -27.44 3.15 -14.72
C LYS A 147 -28.25 4.42 -14.40
N PRO A 148 -27.87 5.58 -14.95
CA PRO A 148 -26.76 5.80 -15.89
C PRO A 148 -25.40 5.63 -15.22
N SER A 149 -24.44 5.01 -15.95
CA SER A 149 -23.05 4.95 -15.49
C SER A 149 -22.43 6.32 -15.62
N ALA A 150 -21.83 6.82 -14.54
CA ALA A 150 -21.13 8.09 -14.57
C ALA A 150 -19.88 8.01 -13.68
N TYR A 151 -18.81 8.63 -14.13
CA TYR A 151 -17.65 8.86 -13.26
C TYR A 151 -17.94 10.06 -12.38
N ARG A 152 -17.67 9.93 -11.09
CA ARG A 152 -17.71 11.05 -10.14
C ARG A 152 -16.32 11.22 -9.56
N PHE A 153 -15.69 12.33 -9.91
CA PHE A 153 -14.36 12.66 -9.43
C PHE A 153 -14.42 13.72 -8.32
N MET A 154 -13.65 13.53 -7.27
CA MET A 154 -13.29 14.54 -6.28
C MET A 154 -11.77 14.48 -6.18
N LEU A 155 -11.11 15.29 -7.02
CA LEU A 155 -9.67 15.28 -7.21
C LEU A 155 -9.06 16.53 -6.59
N GLY A 156 -7.88 16.39 -5.98
CA GLY A 156 -7.08 17.50 -5.52
C GLY A 156 -6.23 18.10 -6.65
N ASP A 157 -5.42 19.08 -6.31
CA ASP A 157 -4.51 19.75 -7.25
C ASP A 157 -3.46 18.76 -7.78
N ASN A 158 -3.12 18.90 -9.06
CA ASN A 158 -2.13 18.09 -9.76
C ASN A 158 -2.47 16.58 -9.85
N SER A 159 -3.75 16.21 -9.70
CA SER A 159 -4.18 14.83 -9.89
C SER A 159 -4.23 14.46 -11.37
N GLU A 160 -3.77 13.25 -11.70
CA GLU A 160 -3.88 12.64 -13.02
C GLU A 160 -4.79 11.42 -12.95
N VAL A 161 -5.71 11.28 -13.92
CA VAL A 161 -6.64 10.17 -13.99
C VAL A 161 -6.60 9.52 -15.37
N GLY A 162 -6.11 8.29 -15.45
CA GLY A 162 -6.17 7.46 -16.65
C GLY A 162 -7.44 6.62 -16.67
N ILE A 163 -8.27 6.77 -17.70
CA ILE A 163 -9.50 5.95 -17.90
C ILE A 163 -9.29 5.07 -19.12
N ARG A 164 -9.44 3.75 -18.93
CA ARG A 164 -9.46 2.77 -20.02
C ARG A 164 -10.90 2.31 -20.26
N TRP A 165 -11.30 2.27 -21.51
CA TRP A 165 -12.61 1.84 -21.99
C TRP A 165 -12.64 0.34 -22.28
#